data_1e859283c136ac9b9a2980bbf31e8960
#
_entry.id   1e859283c136ac9b9a2980bbf31e8960
#
_cell.length_a   1.000
_cell.length_b   1.000
_cell.length_c   1.000
_cell.angle_alpha   90.00
_cell.angle_beta   90.00
_cell.angle_gamma   90.00
#
_symmetry.space_group_name_H-M   'P 1'
#
loop_
_entity.id
_entity.type
_entity.pdbx_description
1 polymer ?
#
loop_
_entity_poly.entity_id
_entity_poly.type
_entity_poly.pdbx_seq_one_letter_code
_entity_poly.pdbx_strand_id
1 'polypeptide(L)'
;CTFVSSPRTCATAIQLGIQGNLPAAPFIPLVIAYFVISFFFVADQNNVMDRMGKYLTPLLALILVIVAFVGIFNPLGTPVTPAVDHPFVNAFLGGYNTGDVLVSFIMAAVFISSIYGKGYTTVGQRNKVLIYCGIVSFVLLLIIYGSLLYMGACVSGDYAQNIGRAELLVAIIQRVGTWVMVPMGIAVVLAFLTTAIGQIAAVAEFTSTATGNRISYKQVAIVCCILSALTALLGVDGIVTYIGWIFGVCYPPCLALLVLGIIGRFMPNNGAYKGSVYLVTLFALLESLPGLSSLGFAKAIV
;
A
#
# COMPACT_ATOMS: atom_id res chain seq x y z
N CYS A 1 -5.02 -0.69 -10.09
CA CYS A 1 -4.86 -1.70 -9.04
C CYS A 1 -4.47 -3.06 -9.60
N THR A 2 -5.28 -3.66 -10.46
CA THR A 2 -5.12 -5.04 -10.97
C THR A 2 -3.80 -5.27 -11.71
N PHE A 3 -3.33 -4.31 -12.51
CA PHE A 3 -2.09 -4.44 -13.29
C PHE A 3 -0.83 -3.96 -12.56
N VAL A 4 -0.99 -3.29 -11.45
CA VAL A 4 0.10 -2.55 -10.79
C VAL A 4 0.26 -2.99 -9.35
N SER A 5 -0.74 -2.74 -8.52
CA SER A 5 -0.62 -2.88 -7.07
C SER A 5 -0.76 -4.34 -6.63
N SER A 6 -1.79 -5.06 -7.08
CA SER A 6 -2.00 -6.45 -6.68
C SER A 6 -0.88 -7.41 -7.14
N PRO A 7 -0.33 -7.31 -8.37
CA PRO A 7 0.84 -8.11 -8.76
C PRO A 7 2.08 -7.80 -7.93
N ARG A 8 2.33 -6.52 -7.65
CA ARG A 8 3.46 -6.09 -6.82
C ARG A 8 3.35 -6.63 -5.39
N THR A 9 2.16 -6.56 -4.79
CA THR A 9 1.96 -7.13 -3.43
C THR A 9 2.22 -8.62 -3.41
N CYS A 10 1.77 -9.37 -4.43
CA CYS A 10 2.05 -10.80 -4.55
C CYS A 10 3.55 -11.08 -4.67
N ALA A 11 4.24 -10.43 -5.61
CA ALA A 11 5.67 -10.66 -5.83
C ALA A 11 6.49 -10.30 -4.59
N THR A 12 6.18 -9.19 -3.93
CA THR A 12 6.85 -8.77 -2.69
C THR A 12 6.55 -9.73 -1.52
N ALA A 13 5.30 -10.20 -1.39
CA ALA A 13 4.92 -11.18 -0.37
C ALA A 13 5.72 -12.49 -0.51
N ILE A 14 5.90 -12.95 -1.75
CA ILE A 14 6.68 -14.17 -2.02
C ILE A 14 8.16 -13.95 -1.75
N GLN A 15 8.74 -12.88 -2.28
CA GLN A 15 10.19 -12.64 -2.14
C GLN A 15 10.58 -12.37 -0.67
N LEU A 16 9.88 -11.47 0.02
CA LEU A 16 10.20 -11.12 1.40
C LEU A 16 9.68 -12.11 2.42
N GLY A 17 8.43 -12.53 2.24
CA GLY A 17 7.75 -13.36 3.26
C GLY A 17 8.13 -14.83 3.17
N ILE A 18 8.23 -15.39 1.97
CA ILE A 18 8.44 -16.82 1.77
C ILE A 18 9.90 -17.12 1.40
N GLN A 19 10.41 -16.51 0.33
CA GLN A 19 11.77 -16.78 -0.16
C GLN A 19 12.85 -16.21 0.77
N GLY A 20 12.53 -15.18 1.58
CA GLY A 20 13.42 -14.73 2.65
C GLY A 20 13.72 -15.83 3.69
N ASN A 21 12.79 -16.76 3.92
CA ASN A 21 12.96 -17.91 4.82
C ASN A 21 13.27 -19.22 4.10
N LEU A 22 12.77 -19.38 2.87
CA LEU A 22 12.89 -20.57 2.03
C LEU A 22 13.31 -20.19 0.61
N PRO A 23 14.61 -19.90 0.36
CA PRO A 23 15.08 -19.41 -0.94
C PRO A 23 14.78 -20.33 -2.14
N ALA A 24 14.69 -21.64 -1.88
CA ALA A 24 14.40 -22.65 -2.92
C ALA A 24 12.91 -22.77 -3.28
N ALA A 25 12.02 -22.00 -2.64
CA ALA A 25 10.58 -22.09 -2.88
C ALA A 25 10.23 -21.63 -4.32
N PRO A 26 9.47 -22.44 -5.10
CA PRO A 26 9.18 -22.13 -6.50
C PRO A 26 8.21 -20.95 -6.61
N PHE A 27 8.56 -19.94 -7.40
CA PHE A 27 7.81 -18.69 -7.51
C PHE A 27 6.41 -18.87 -8.13
N ILE A 28 6.32 -19.60 -9.25
CA ILE A 28 5.07 -19.74 -10.01
C ILE A 28 3.94 -20.40 -9.21
N PRO A 29 4.14 -21.57 -8.57
CA PRO A 29 3.11 -22.17 -7.73
C PRO A 29 2.67 -21.27 -6.57
N LEU A 30 3.59 -20.50 -6.00
CA LEU A 30 3.28 -19.55 -4.92
C LEU A 30 2.42 -18.40 -5.41
N VAL A 31 2.66 -17.86 -6.60
CA VAL A 31 1.79 -16.86 -7.24
C VAL A 31 0.37 -17.40 -7.41
N ILE A 32 0.24 -18.61 -7.95
CA ILE A 32 -1.08 -19.26 -8.14
C ILE A 32 -1.78 -19.46 -6.78
N ALA A 33 -1.09 -20.00 -5.80
CA ALA A 33 -1.64 -20.22 -4.46
C ALA A 33 -2.09 -18.90 -3.81
N TYR A 34 -1.28 -17.84 -3.94
CA TYR A 34 -1.60 -16.51 -3.41
C TYR A 34 -2.91 -15.96 -3.99
N PHE A 35 -3.10 -16.01 -5.31
CA PHE A 35 -4.32 -15.50 -5.94
C PHE A 35 -5.54 -16.42 -5.76
N VAL A 36 -5.35 -17.74 -5.63
CA VAL A 36 -6.43 -18.67 -5.24
C VAL A 36 -6.93 -18.34 -3.83
N ILE A 37 -6.02 -18.15 -2.87
CA ILE A 37 -6.36 -17.74 -1.50
C ILE A 37 -7.04 -16.36 -1.52
N SER A 38 -6.49 -15.38 -2.25
CA SER A 38 -7.09 -14.05 -2.39
C SER A 38 -8.51 -14.14 -2.93
N PHE A 39 -8.75 -14.93 -3.96
CA PHE A 39 -10.07 -15.14 -4.54
C PHE A 39 -11.05 -15.77 -3.54
N PHE A 40 -10.61 -16.76 -2.75
CA PHE A 40 -11.45 -17.38 -1.74
C PHE A 40 -11.99 -16.36 -0.72
N PHE A 41 -11.15 -15.41 -0.31
CA PHE A 41 -11.58 -14.33 0.57
C PHE A 41 -12.47 -13.31 -0.13
N VAL A 42 -12.20 -12.96 -1.38
CA VAL A 42 -12.94 -11.95 -2.15
C VAL A 42 -14.29 -12.48 -2.64
N ALA A 43 -14.45 -13.78 -2.84
CA ALA A 43 -15.63 -14.38 -3.48
C ALA A 43 -16.97 -14.07 -2.77
N ASP A 44 -16.92 -13.71 -1.48
CA ASP A 44 -18.09 -13.34 -0.69
C ASP A 44 -18.08 -11.83 -0.41
N GLN A 45 -18.69 -11.05 -1.32
CA GLN A 45 -18.70 -9.59 -1.29
C GLN A 45 -19.13 -9.00 0.06
N ASN A 46 -20.15 -9.60 0.71
CA ASN A 46 -20.73 -9.05 1.94
C ASN A 46 -19.83 -9.27 3.17
N ASN A 47 -18.99 -10.28 3.15
CA ASN A 47 -18.21 -10.70 4.32
C ASN A 47 -16.70 -10.51 4.16
N VAL A 48 -16.22 -9.93 3.04
CA VAL A 48 -14.78 -9.70 2.78
C VAL A 48 -14.13 -8.96 3.94
N MET A 49 -14.68 -7.79 4.29
CA MET A 49 -14.13 -6.92 5.35
C MET A 49 -14.22 -7.59 6.74
N ASP A 50 -15.30 -8.30 7.01
CA ASP A 50 -15.47 -8.99 8.30
C ASP A 50 -14.49 -10.15 8.45
N ARG A 51 -14.26 -10.94 7.40
CA ARG A 51 -13.25 -12.02 7.43
C ARG A 51 -11.84 -11.50 7.58
N MET A 52 -11.49 -10.43 6.84
CA MET A 52 -10.19 -9.78 6.99
C MET A 52 -10.00 -9.21 8.38
N GLY A 53 -10.96 -8.43 8.87
CA GLY A 53 -10.90 -7.77 10.17
C GLY A 53 -10.93 -8.74 11.35
N LYS A 54 -11.60 -9.89 11.21
CA LYS A 54 -11.73 -10.87 12.31
C LYS A 54 -10.52 -11.78 12.47
N TYR A 55 -9.88 -12.18 11.36
CA TYR A 55 -8.83 -13.19 11.38
C TYR A 55 -7.44 -12.65 10.99
N LEU A 56 -7.35 -12.00 9.83
CA LEU A 56 -6.05 -11.61 9.27
C LEU A 56 -5.47 -10.39 9.98
N THR A 57 -6.28 -9.34 10.18
CA THR A 57 -5.81 -8.08 10.73
C THR A 57 -5.32 -8.19 12.18
N PRO A 58 -6.01 -8.86 13.13
CA PRO A 58 -5.51 -9.00 14.49
C PRO A 58 -4.22 -9.79 14.56
N LEU A 59 -4.11 -10.88 13.78
CA LEU A 59 -2.89 -11.69 13.73
C LEU A 59 -1.71 -10.87 13.19
N LEU A 60 -1.91 -10.15 12.10
CA LEU A 60 -0.91 -9.24 11.51
C LEU A 60 -0.48 -8.18 12.52
N ALA A 61 -1.44 -7.46 13.12
CA ALA A 61 -1.16 -6.41 14.07
C ALA A 61 -0.38 -6.93 15.28
N LEU A 62 -0.76 -8.09 15.80
CA LEU A 62 -0.07 -8.72 16.93
C LEU A 62 1.40 -9.02 16.59
N ILE A 63 1.67 -9.65 15.44
CA ILE A 63 3.03 -9.98 15.02
C ILE A 63 3.86 -8.70 14.83
N LEU A 64 3.32 -7.70 14.14
CA LEU A 64 4.03 -6.46 13.89
C LEU A 64 4.33 -5.68 15.17
N VAL A 65 3.39 -5.65 16.11
CA VAL A 65 3.61 -5.01 17.42
C VAL A 65 4.69 -5.76 18.22
N ILE A 66 4.68 -7.10 18.23
CA ILE A 66 5.73 -7.89 18.89
C ILE A 66 7.10 -7.59 18.26
N VAL A 67 7.21 -7.59 16.93
CA VAL A 67 8.47 -7.29 16.23
C VAL A 67 8.93 -5.86 16.53
N ALA A 68 8.01 -4.90 16.57
CA ALA A 68 8.29 -3.51 16.93
C ALA A 68 8.88 -3.41 18.36
N PHE A 69 8.23 -4.05 19.33
CA PHE A 69 8.73 -4.07 20.72
C PHE A 69 10.11 -4.73 20.81
N VAL A 70 10.27 -5.91 20.22
CA VAL A 70 11.57 -6.60 20.25
C VAL A 70 12.66 -5.76 19.59
N GLY A 71 12.39 -5.12 18.47
CA GLY A 71 13.34 -4.27 17.77
C GLY A 71 13.73 -2.98 18.52
N ILE A 72 12.80 -2.41 19.29
CA ILE A 72 13.09 -1.21 20.12
C ILE A 72 13.92 -1.59 21.36
N PHE A 73 13.57 -2.68 22.03
CA PHE A 73 14.21 -3.08 23.30
C PHE A 73 15.53 -3.85 23.11
N ASN A 74 15.79 -4.40 21.93
CA ASN A 74 17.09 -4.96 21.57
C ASN A 74 17.84 -3.94 20.70
N PRO A 75 18.74 -3.14 21.25
CA PRO A 75 19.44 -2.12 20.48
C PRO A 75 20.28 -2.78 19.38
N LEU A 76 19.89 -2.54 18.13
CA LEU A 76 20.59 -3.05 16.93
C LEU A 76 21.88 -2.28 16.63
N GLY A 77 22.07 -1.15 17.29
CA GLY A 77 23.19 -0.22 17.14
C GLY A 77 22.81 1.19 17.56
N THR A 78 23.70 2.14 17.37
CA THR A 78 23.43 3.56 17.57
C THR A 78 23.08 4.22 16.24
N PRO A 79 22.02 5.07 16.19
CA PRO A 79 21.68 5.80 14.99
C PRO A 79 22.88 6.64 14.50
N VAL A 80 23.18 6.51 13.21
CA VAL A 80 24.29 7.24 12.56
C VAL A 80 23.75 8.55 11.99
N THR A 81 24.61 9.57 11.94
CA THR A 81 24.27 10.85 11.28
C THR A 81 23.92 10.62 9.81
N PRO A 82 22.87 11.27 9.30
CA PRO A 82 22.47 11.10 7.90
C PRO A 82 23.61 11.46 6.95
N ALA A 83 23.90 10.58 6.00
CA ALA A 83 24.90 10.77 4.96
C ALA A 83 24.35 11.48 3.70
N VAL A 84 23.10 11.95 3.76
CA VAL A 84 22.40 12.60 2.64
C VAL A 84 22.12 14.05 2.96
N ASP A 85 22.22 14.91 1.93
CA ASP A 85 21.79 16.30 2.04
C ASP A 85 20.26 16.35 2.19
N HIS A 86 19.78 17.27 3.06
CA HIS A 86 18.35 17.46 3.32
C HIS A 86 17.58 16.17 3.71
N PRO A 87 17.95 15.48 4.79
CA PRO A 87 17.42 14.17 5.15
C PRO A 87 15.90 14.18 5.37
N PHE A 88 15.32 15.26 5.88
CA PHE A 88 13.88 15.41 6.04
C PHE A 88 13.15 15.42 4.70
N VAL A 89 13.65 16.18 3.72
CA VAL A 89 13.03 16.29 2.38
C VAL A 89 13.09 14.93 1.68
N ASN A 90 14.25 14.26 1.72
CA ASN A 90 14.42 12.94 1.12
C ASN A 90 13.51 11.89 1.77
N ALA A 91 13.35 11.93 3.10
CA ALA A 91 12.43 11.03 3.80
C ALA A 91 10.97 11.33 3.47
N PHE A 92 10.59 12.62 3.35
CA PHE A 92 9.25 13.04 2.95
C PHE A 92 8.91 12.56 1.53
N LEU A 93 9.82 12.75 0.58
CA LEU A 93 9.67 12.25 -0.79
C LEU A 93 9.65 10.72 -0.84
N GLY A 94 10.42 10.05 0.01
CA GLY A 94 10.35 8.60 0.19
C GLY A 94 8.95 8.15 0.65
N GLY A 95 8.36 8.85 1.62
CA GLY A 95 6.98 8.62 2.08
C GLY A 95 5.94 8.90 0.98
N TYR A 96 6.12 9.97 0.21
CA TYR A 96 5.28 10.28 -0.95
C TYR A 96 5.26 9.12 -1.95
N ASN A 97 6.40 8.52 -2.24
CA ASN A 97 6.55 7.43 -3.20
C ASN A 97 5.93 6.09 -2.75
N THR A 98 5.41 5.98 -1.51
CA THR A 98 4.68 4.77 -1.07
C THR A 98 3.35 4.58 -1.80
N GLY A 99 2.71 5.68 -2.23
CA GLY A 99 1.47 5.64 -2.99
C GLY A 99 0.22 5.36 -2.15
N ASP A 100 0.31 5.42 -0.82
CA ASP A 100 -0.77 5.04 0.11
C ASP A 100 -2.03 5.87 -0.06
N VAL A 101 -1.91 7.17 -0.42
CA VAL A 101 -3.06 8.04 -0.66
C VAL A 101 -3.91 7.54 -1.82
N LEU A 102 -3.28 7.09 -2.92
CA LEU A 102 -4.01 6.54 -4.08
C LEU A 102 -4.81 5.30 -3.70
N VAL A 103 -4.20 4.40 -2.92
CA VAL A 103 -4.85 3.19 -2.43
C VAL A 103 -6.00 3.54 -1.47
N SER A 104 -5.81 4.53 -0.60
CA SER A 104 -6.83 5.01 0.34
C SER A 104 -8.09 5.51 -0.37
N PHE A 105 -7.95 6.25 -1.49
CA PHE A 105 -9.11 6.68 -2.30
C PHE A 105 -9.92 5.51 -2.85
N ILE A 106 -9.24 4.48 -3.35
CA ILE A 106 -9.89 3.29 -3.90
C ILE A 106 -10.61 2.52 -2.80
N MET A 107 -9.96 2.39 -1.63
CA MET A 107 -10.50 1.68 -0.48
C MET A 107 -11.64 2.43 0.23
N ALA A 108 -11.69 3.75 0.14
CA ALA A 108 -12.68 4.57 0.84
C ALA A 108 -14.13 4.14 0.53
N ALA A 109 -14.43 3.82 -0.73
CA ALA A 109 -15.76 3.35 -1.12
C ALA A 109 -16.15 2.05 -0.41
N VAL A 110 -15.23 1.09 -0.34
CA VAL A 110 -15.45 -0.22 0.31
C VAL A 110 -15.64 -0.06 1.82
N PHE A 111 -14.84 0.82 2.47
CA PHE A 111 -15.02 1.13 3.89
C PHE A 111 -16.38 1.77 4.18
N ILE A 112 -16.78 2.76 3.38
CA ILE A 112 -18.06 3.43 3.53
C ILE A 112 -19.22 2.43 3.33
N SER A 113 -19.15 1.59 2.30
CA SER A 113 -20.14 0.53 2.03
C SER A 113 -20.24 -0.45 3.21
N SER A 114 -19.12 -0.88 3.77
CA SER A 114 -19.09 -1.75 4.95
C SER A 114 -19.73 -1.11 6.19
N ILE A 115 -19.51 0.19 6.42
CA ILE A 115 -20.10 0.93 7.54
C ILE A 115 -21.63 1.01 7.38
N TYR A 116 -22.11 1.23 6.14
CA TYR A 116 -23.56 1.18 5.84
C TYR A 116 -24.15 -0.19 6.11
N GLY A 117 -23.49 -1.25 5.67
CA GLY A 117 -23.91 -2.64 5.89
C GLY A 117 -24.03 -3.02 7.37
N LYS A 118 -23.28 -2.32 8.26
CA LYS A 118 -23.35 -2.49 9.72
C LYS A 118 -24.44 -1.65 10.40
N GLY A 119 -25.28 -0.96 9.64
CA GLY A 119 -26.43 -0.23 10.16
C GLY A 119 -26.17 1.23 10.56
N TYR A 120 -24.97 1.78 10.31
CA TYR A 120 -24.68 3.19 10.56
C TYR A 120 -25.18 4.06 9.40
N THR A 121 -26.46 4.38 9.39
CA THR A 121 -27.12 5.08 8.26
C THR A 121 -27.00 6.60 8.32
N THR A 122 -26.89 7.18 9.53
CA THR A 122 -26.81 8.64 9.68
C THR A 122 -25.37 9.15 9.45
N VAL A 123 -25.26 10.34 8.82
CA VAL A 123 -23.97 10.98 8.52
C VAL A 123 -23.13 11.17 9.79
N GLY A 124 -23.77 11.61 10.89
CA GLY A 124 -23.09 11.83 12.17
C GLY A 124 -22.48 10.55 12.77
N GLN A 125 -23.22 9.44 12.73
CA GLN A 125 -22.71 8.14 13.21
C GLN A 125 -21.54 7.64 12.36
N ARG A 126 -21.65 7.74 11.05
CA ARG A 126 -20.56 7.35 10.13
C ARG A 126 -19.30 8.14 10.36
N ASN A 127 -19.41 9.46 10.43
CA ASN A 127 -18.26 10.33 10.69
C ASN A 127 -17.60 10.00 12.02
N LYS A 128 -18.38 9.72 13.06
CA LYS A 128 -17.86 9.32 14.37
C LYS A 128 -17.07 8.00 14.28
N VAL A 129 -17.61 7.00 13.61
CA VAL A 129 -16.92 5.70 13.40
C VAL A 129 -15.65 5.91 12.58
N LEU A 130 -15.68 6.68 11.48
CA LEU A 130 -14.52 6.97 10.65
C LEU A 130 -13.41 7.68 11.44
N ILE A 131 -13.75 8.65 12.28
CA ILE A 131 -12.77 9.36 13.12
C ILE A 131 -12.10 8.39 14.11
N TYR A 132 -12.87 7.57 14.82
CA TYR A 132 -12.29 6.58 15.74
C TYR A 132 -11.40 5.57 15.03
N CYS A 133 -11.85 5.02 13.90
CA CYS A 133 -11.05 4.12 13.08
C CYS A 133 -9.77 4.82 12.60
N GLY A 134 -9.87 6.08 12.18
CA GLY A 134 -8.72 6.88 11.76
C GLY A 134 -7.69 7.09 12.86
N ILE A 135 -8.13 7.43 14.07
CA ILE A 135 -7.24 7.62 15.23
C ILE A 135 -6.53 6.31 15.59
N VAL A 136 -7.28 5.21 15.69
CA VAL A 136 -6.70 3.89 16.00
C VAL A 136 -5.69 3.47 14.93
N SER A 137 -6.03 3.62 13.66
CA SER A 137 -5.12 3.31 12.54
C SER A 137 -3.88 4.19 12.58
N PHE A 138 -4.01 5.49 12.84
CA PHE A 138 -2.88 6.42 12.93
C PHE A 138 -1.92 6.01 14.05
N VAL A 139 -2.43 5.69 15.24
CA VAL A 139 -1.60 5.26 16.38
C VAL A 139 -0.86 3.96 16.07
N LEU A 140 -1.56 2.96 15.50
CA LEU A 140 -0.93 1.69 15.12
C LEU A 140 0.15 1.88 14.05
N LEU A 141 -0.12 2.68 13.03
CA LEU A 141 0.86 2.98 11.98
C LEU A 141 2.07 3.75 12.53
N LEU A 142 1.84 4.70 13.43
CA LEU A 142 2.93 5.44 14.08
C LEU A 142 3.84 4.51 14.87
N ILE A 143 3.29 3.56 15.62
CA ILE A 143 4.07 2.57 16.37
C ILE A 143 4.87 1.68 15.40
N ILE A 144 4.22 1.12 14.39
CA ILE A 144 4.84 0.17 13.46
C ILE A 144 5.90 0.85 12.60
N TYR A 145 5.55 1.93 11.91
CA TYR A 145 6.50 2.64 11.05
C TYR A 145 7.59 3.34 11.84
N GLY A 146 7.25 3.92 13.00
CA GLY A 146 8.24 4.54 13.88
C GLY A 146 9.28 3.54 14.37
N SER A 147 8.87 2.33 14.76
CA SER A 147 9.80 1.27 15.17
C SER A 147 10.69 0.79 14.02
N LEU A 148 10.13 0.62 12.82
CA LEU A 148 10.90 0.22 11.63
C LEU A 148 11.91 1.30 11.22
N LEU A 149 11.53 2.57 11.29
CA LEU A 149 12.41 3.71 11.05
C LEU A 149 13.55 3.75 12.07
N TYR A 150 13.24 3.56 13.35
CA TYR A 150 14.25 3.51 14.40
C TYR A 150 15.24 2.36 14.18
N MET A 151 14.75 1.15 13.93
CA MET A 151 15.60 0.00 13.62
C MET A 151 16.47 0.25 12.37
N GLY A 152 15.88 0.83 11.32
CA GLY A 152 16.61 1.20 10.11
C GLY A 152 17.71 2.22 10.38
N ALA A 153 17.45 3.24 11.19
CA ALA A 153 18.44 4.23 11.59
C ALA A 153 19.60 3.61 12.38
N CYS A 154 19.32 2.65 13.26
CA CYS A 154 20.35 1.96 14.05
C CYS A 154 21.31 1.10 13.22
N VAL A 155 20.88 0.60 12.06
CA VAL A 155 21.71 -0.25 11.19
C VAL A 155 22.24 0.45 9.95
N SER A 156 21.87 1.71 9.73
CA SER A 156 22.18 2.45 8.50
C SER A 156 23.68 2.62 8.24
N GLY A 157 24.52 2.60 9.28
CA GLY A 157 25.97 2.69 9.16
C GLY A 157 26.67 1.41 8.69
N ASP A 158 25.99 0.27 8.78
CA ASP A 158 26.60 -1.04 8.54
C ASP A 158 26.33 -1.58 7.13
N TYR A 159 25.46 -0.94 6.38
CA TYR A 159 25.06 -1.36 5.04
C TYR A 159 25.33 -0.28 4.00
N ALA A 160 25.63 -0.72 2.77
CA ALA A 160 25.81 0.20 1.64
C ALA A 160 24.51 0.95 1.33
N GLN A 161 24.61 2.21 0.91
CA GLN A 161 23.45 3.06 0.59
C GLN A 161 22.59 2.52 -0.56
N ASN A 162 23.13 1.64 -1.39
CA ASN A 162 22.46 1.01 -2.53
C ASN A 162 21.89 -0.38 -2.23
N ILE A 163 21.86 -0.82 -0.96
CA ILE A 163 21.26 -2.10 -0.59
C ILE A 163 19.78 -2.13 -1.00
N GLY A 164 19.32 -3.25 -1.53
CA GLY A 164 17.91 -3.45 -1.88
C GLY A 164 17.00 -3.30 -0.65
N ARG A 165 15.86 -2.62 -0.81
CA ARG A 165 14.90 -2.40 0.29
C ARG A 165 14.46 -3.70 0.97
N ALA A 166 14.31 -4.76 0.16
CA ALA A 166 13.97 -6.10 0.61
C ALA A 166 15.09 -6.73 1.43
N GLU A 167 16.31 -6.64 0.92
CA GLU A 167 17.51 -7.17 1.57
C GLU A 167 17.79 -6.46 2.90
N LEU A 168 17.62 -5.14 2.95
CA LEU A 168 17.76 -4.37 4.17
C LEU A 168 16.77 -4.82 5.25
N LEU A 169 15.50 -5.04 4.89
CA LEU A 169 14.49 -5.50 5.85
C LEU A 169 14.86 -6.89 6.40
N VAL A 170 15.26 -7.82 5.55
CA VAL A 170 15.71 -9.15 5.97
C VAL A 170 16.93 -9.06 6.89
N ALA A 171 17.89 -8.22 6.54
CA ALA A 171 19.10 -8.01 7.34
C ALA A 171 18.80 -7.42 8.74
N ILE A 172 17.86 -6.45 8.81
CA ILE A 172 17.39 -5.90 10.10
C ILE A 172 16.76 -7.00 10.95
N ILE A 173 15.88 -7.82 10.37
CA ILE A 173 15.16 -8.88 11.08
C ILE A 173 16.15 -9.96 11.55
N GLN A 174 17.14 -10.32 10.76
CA GLN A 174 18.18 -11.27 11.16
C GLN A 174 18.99 -10.79 12.37
N ARG A 175 19.23 -9.47 12.48
CA ARG A 175 19.91 -8.88 13.63
C ARG A 175 19.02 -8.84 14.89
N VAL A 176 17.73 -8.64 14.74
CA VAL A 176 16.78 -8.72 15.86
C VAL A 176 16.77 -10.13 16.45
N GLY A 177 16.86 -11.16 15.61
CA GLY A 177 16.95 -12.54 16.02
C GLY A 177 16.42 -13.49 14.95
N THR A 178 17.09 -14.60 14.77
CA THR A 178 16.69 -15.61 13.75
C THR A 178 15.29 -16.17 13.99
N TRP A 179 14.81 -16.22 15.24
CA TRP A 179 13.47 -16.66 15.59
C TRP A 179 12.36 -15.71 15.11
N VAL A 180 12.70 -14.43 14.87
CA VAL A 180 11.76 -13.39 14.38
C VAL A 180 11.52 -13.54 12.87
N MET A 181 12.42 -14.19 12.13
CA MET A 181 12.33 -14.31 10.67
C MET A 181 11.03 -14.99 10.20
N VAL A 182 10.64 -16.09 10.83
CA VAL A 182 9.41 -16.81 10.44
C VAL A 182 8.15 -16.01 10.77
N PRO A 183 7.94 -15.50 12.00
CA PRO A 183 6.81 -14.62 12.30
C PRO A 183 6.74 -13.40 11.38
N MET A 184 7.88 -12.75 11.11
CA MET A 184 7.91 -11.60 10.21
C MET A 184 7.57 -11.97 8.77
N GLY A 185 8.07 -13.10 8.27
CA GLY A 185 7.68 -13.62 6.96
C GLY A 185 6.17 -13.85 6.86
N ILE A 186 5.56 -14.42 7.88
CA ILE A 186 4.09 -14.60 7.96
C ILE A 186 3.39 -13.24 7.97
N ALA A 187 3.87 -12.29 8.78
CA ALA A 187 3.30 -10.94 8.84
C ALA A 187 3.34 -10.23 7.48
N VAL A 188 4.48 -10.31 6.78
CA VAL A 188 4.65 -9.74 5.44
C VAL A 188 3.66 -10.36 4.45
N VAL A 189 3.54 -11.70 4.42
CA VAL A 189 2.57 -12.38 3.54
C VAL A 189 1.15 -11.94 3.86
N LEU A 190 0.76 -11.89 5.15
CA LEU A 190 -0.57 -11.48 5.58
C LEU A 190 -0.85 -10.01 5.23
N ALA A 191 0.11 -9.12 5.43
CA ALA A 191 -0.03 -7.70 5.10
C ALA A 191 -0.30 -7.48 3.61
N PHE A 192 0.48 -8.11 2.76
CA PHE A 192 0.30 -8.01 1.31
C PHE A 192 -0.94 -8.74 0.82
N LEU A 193 -1.29 -9.88 1.43
CA LEU A 193 -2.51 -10.61 1.10
C LEU A 193 -3.76 -9.79 1.42
N THR A 194 -3.84 -9.18 2.62
CA THR A 194 -4.97 -8.31 2.98
C THR A 194 -5.10 -7.13 2.05
N THR A 195 -3.99 -6.52 1.65
CA THR A 195 -3.97 -5.43 0.67
C THR A 195 -4.49 -5.87 -0.68
N ALA A 196 -4.06 -7.02 -1.20
CA ALA A 196 -4.52 -7.55 -2.48
C ALA A 196 -6.02 -7.88 -2.45
N ILE A 197 -6.50 -8.55 -1.39
CA ILE A 197 -7.92 -8.87 -1.19
C ILE A 197 -8.77 -7.60 -1.25
N GLY A 198 -8.40 -6.58 -0.48
CA GLY A 198 -9.14 -5.32 -0.45
C GLY A 198 -9.14 -4.60 -1.79
N GLN A 199 -8.01 -4.57 -2.50
CA GLN A 199 -7.92 -3.94 -3.82
C GLN A 199 -8.76 -4.66 -4.89
N ILE A 200 -8.72 -6.00 -4.91
CA ILE A 200 -9.53 -6.80 -5.83
C ILE A 200 -11.01 -6.61 -5.52
N ALA A 201 -11.40 -6.62 -4.24
CA ALA A 201 -12.77 -6.36 -3.82
C ALA A 201 -13.26 -4.98 -4.25
N ALA A 202 -12.44 -3.94 -4.06
CA ALA A 202 -12.78 -2.57 -4.44
C ALA A 202 -12.99 -2.42 -5.95
N VAL A 203 -12.11 -3.01 -6.77
CA VAL A 203 -12.25 -3.00 -8.23
C VAL A 203 -13.48 -3.78 -8.68
N ALA A 204 -13.74 -4.93 -8.06
CA ALA A 204 -14.90 -5.76 -8.38
C ALA A 204 -16.23 -5.05 -8.04
N GLU A 205 -16.31 -4.41 -6.87
CA GLU A 205 -17.48 -3.64 -6.45
C GLU A 205 -17.72 -2.42 -7.34
N PHE A 206 -16.66 -1.64 -7.61
CA PHE A 206 -16.76 -0.48 -8.48
C PHE A 206 -17.20 -0.86 -9.89
N THR A 207 -16.58 -1.88 -10.50
CA THR A 207 -16.87 -2.29 -11.87
C THR A 207 -18.29 -2.87 -11.99
N SER A 208 -18.71 -3.69 -11.03
CA SER A 208 -20.08 -4.23 -11.00
C SER A 208 -21.12 -3.12 -10.90
N THR A 209 -20.91 -2.15 -10.00
CA THR A 209 -21.80 -1.00 -9.82
C THR A 209 -21.80 -0.10 -11.06
N ALA A 210 -20.63 0.22 -11.62
CA ALA A 210 -20.51 1.09 -12.79
C ALA A 210 -21.14 0.51 -14.06
N THR A 211 -21.17 -0.84 -14.18
CA THR A 211 -21.83 -1.54 -15.30
C THR A 211 -23.32 -1.80 -15.06
N GLY A 212 -23.88 -1.30 -13.98
CA GLY A 212 -25.28 -1.56 -13.61
C GLY A 212 -25.55 -3.03 -13.35
N ASN A 213 -24.60 -3.75 -12.74
CA ASN A 213 -24.63 -5.19 -12.45
C ASN A 213 -24.70 -6.11 -13.69
N ARG A 214 -24.37 -5.59 -14.89
CA ARG A 214 -24.26 -6.42 -16.10
C ARG A 214 -23.12 -7.42 -15.99
N ILE A 215 -22.03 -7.02 -15.33
CA ILE A 215 -20.90 -7.90 -15.00
C ILE A 215 -20.98 -8.16 -13.49
N SER A 216 -21.06 -9.43 -13.10
CA SER A 216 -21.19 -9.77 -11.70
C SER A 216 -19.87 -9.53 -10.93
N TYR A 217 -19.99 -9.18 -9.67
CA TYR A 217 -18.83 -9.00 -8.77
C TYR A 217 -17.83 -10.15 -8.84
N LYS A 218 -18.32 -11.41 -8.81
CA LYS A 218 -17.47 -12.59 -8.87
C LYS A 218 -16.70 -12.72 -10.19
N GLN A 219 -17.35 -12.39 -11.33
CA GLN A 219 -16.67 -12.43 -12.63
C GLN A 219 -15.53 -11.41 -12.68
N VAL A 220 -15.77 -10.19 -12.21
CA VAL A 220 -14.70 -9.17 -12.14
C VAL A 220 -13.58 -9.62 -11.22
N ALA A 221 -13.89 -10.17 -10.05
CA ALA A 221 -12.88 -10.67 -9.12
C ALA A 221 -12.01 -11.78 -9.73
N ILE A 222 -12.61 -12.73 -10.46
CA ILE A 222 -11.87 -13.78 -11.18
C ILE A 222 -10.92 -13.17 -12.22
N VAL A 223 -11.42 -12.28 -13.06
CA VAL A 223 -10.62 -11.60 -14.09
C VAL A 223 -9.48 -10.82 -13.44
N CYS A 224 -9.73 -10.08 -12.37
CA CYS A 224 -8.71 -9.36 -11.63
C CYS A 224 -7.62 -10.30 -11.08
N CYS A 225 -8.00 -11.44 -10.49
CA CYS A 225 -7.04 -12.42 -9.97
C CYS A 225 -6.17 -13.01 -11.09
N ILE A 226 -6.78 -13.38 -12.24
CA ILE A 226 -6.04 -13.94 -13.37
C ILE A 226 -5.07 -12.93 -13.96
N LEU A 227 -5.53 -11.70 -14.23
CA LEU A 227 -4.68 -10.64 -14.77
C LEU A 227 -3.55 -10.26 -13.82
N SER A 228 -3.85 -10.20 -12.51
CA SER A 228 -2.83 -9.94 -11.49
C SER A 228 -1.81 -11.07 -11.37
N ALA A 229 -2.24 -12.32 -11.50
CA ALA A 229 -1.34 -13.47 -11.52
C ALA A 229 -0.40 -13.45 -12.71
N LEU A 230 -0.93 -13.20 -13.92
CA LEU A 230 -0.13 -13.09 -15.13
C LEU A 230 0.90 -11.94 -15.05
N THR A 231 0.48 -10.78 -14.57
CA THR A 231 1.39 -9.64 -14.42
C THR A 231 2.41 -9.84 -13.29
N ALA A 232 2.08 -10.58 -12.23
CA ALA A 232 3.01 -10.91 -11.16
C ALA A 232 4.18 -11.79 -11.64
N LEU A 233 4.00 -12.57 -12.72
CA LEU A 233 5.06 -13.38 -13.32
C LEU A 233 6.19 -12.53 -13.94
N LEU A 234 5.97 -11.24 -14.20
CA LEU A 234 7.00 -10.30 -14.65
C LEU A 234 8.04 -9.99 -13.55
N GLY A 235 7.78 -10.41 -12.32
CA GLY A 235 8.62 -10.12 -11.17
C GLY A 235 8.51 -8.67 -10.68
N VAL A 236 9.15 -8.37 -9.53
CA VAL A 236 9.06 -7.03 -8.90
C VAL A 236 9.71 -5.96 -9.77
N ASP A 237 10.88 -6.24 -10.35
CA ASP A 237 11.64 -5.26 -11.13
C ASP A 237 10.93 -4.88 -12.43
N GLY A 238 10.34 -5.85 -13.13
CA GLY A 238 9.53 -5.60 -14.32
C GLY A 238 8.30 -4.74 -14.00
N ILE A 239 7.63 -5.02 -12.89
CA ILE A 239 6.46 -4.27 -12.46
C ILE A 239 6.83 -2.82 -12.07
N VAL A 240 7.93 -2.63 -11.32
CA VAL A 240 8.37 -1.30 -10.84
C VAL A 240 8.66 -0.35 -11.99
N THR A 241 9.19 -0.84 -13.10
CA THR A 241 9.49 -0.02 -14.29
C THR A 241 8.22 0.62 -14.90
N TYR A 242 7.11 -0.11 -14.95
CA TYR A 242 5.83 0.41 -15.46
C TYR A 242 5.05 1.23 -14.42
N ILE A 243 5.21 0.89 -13.15
CA ILE A 243 4.49 1.54 -12.05
C ILE A 243 4.87 3.01 -11.92
N GLY A 244 6.14 3.35 -12.02
CA GLY A 244 6.63 4.71 -11.83
C GLY A 244 5.89 5.73 -12.69
N TRP A 245 5.69 5.41 -13.97
CA TRP A 245 4.96 6.27 -14.89
C TRP A 245 3.48 6.44 -14.52
N ILE A 246 2.78 5.33 -14.22
CA ILE A 246 1.35 5.37 -13.83
C ILE A 246 1.15 6.15 -12.53
N PHE A 247 2.04 5.95 -11.55
CA PHE A 247 1.99 6.70 -10.29
C PHE A 247 2.25 8.18 -10.51
N GLY A 248 3.26 8.55 -11.31
CA GLY A 248 3.57 9.94 -11.63
C GLY A 248 2.37 10.70 -12.20
N VAL A 249 1.55 10.04 -13.03
CA VAL A 249 0.36 10.66 -13.63
C VAL A 249 -0.85 10.66 -12.70
N CYS A 250 -1.11 9.54 -11.99
CA CYS A 250 -2.34 9.38 -11.23
C CYS A 250 -2.27 9.95 -9.80
N TYR A 251 -1.09 10.02 -9.20
CA TYR A 251 -0.93 10.39 -7.80
C TYR A 251 -1.18 11.87 -7.52
N PRO A 252 -0.62 12.84 -8.29
CA PRO A 252 -0.84 14.26 -8.06
C PRO A 252 -2.32 14.69 -8.11
N PRO A 253 -3.16 14.23 -9.07
CA PRO A 253 -4.60 14.52 -9.05
C PRO A 253 -5.32 14.01 -7.81
N CYS A 254 -4.94 12.84 -7.29
CA CYS A 254 -5.52 12.29 -6.05
C CYS A 254 -5.17 13.14 -4.84
N LEU A 255 -3.92 13.62 -4.74
CA LEU A 255 -3.51 14.56 -3.70
C LEU A 255 -4.26 15.87 -3.79
N ALA A 256 -4.43 16.42 -5.01
CA ALA A 256 -5.20 17.63 -5.21
C ALA A 256 -6.65 17.45 -4.71
N LEU A 257 -7.29 16.32 -5.03
CA LEU A 257 -8.63 16.01 -4.52
C LEU A 257 -8.68 15.90 -2.99
N LEU A 258 -7.65 15.30 -2.37
CA LEU A 258 -7.57 15.19 -0.91
C LEU A 258 -7.47 16.57 -0.26
N VAL A 259 -6.57 17.43 -0.74
CA VAL A 259 -6.40 18.80 -0.24
C VAL A 259 -7.69 19.59 -0.44
N LEU A 260 -8.28 19.54 -1.62
CA LEU A 260 -9.55 20.22 -1.92
C LEU A 260 -10.70 19.67 -1.05
N GLY A 261 -10.71 18.39 -0.73
CA GLY A 261 -11.68 17.79 0.18
C GLY A 261 -11.57 18.33 1.60
N ILE A 262 -10.34 18.53 2.11
CA ILE A 262 -10.10 19.11 3.44
C ILE A 262 -10.56 20.58 3.49
N ILE A 263 -10.24 21.34 2.46
CA ILE A 263 -10.61 22.78 2.35
C ILE A 263 -11.98 23.01 1.70
N GLY A 264 -12.75 21.96 1.49
CA GLY A 264 -14.03 21.96 0.74
C GLY A 264 -15.04 22.98 1.25
N ARG A 265 -14.98 23.35 2.54
CA ARG A 265 -15.82 24.44 3.13
C ARG A 265 -15.58 25.80 2.45
N PHE A 266 -14.40 26.02 1.88
CA PHE A 266 -14.01 27.27 1.23
C PHE A 266 -14.18 27.20 -0.30
N MET A 267 -14.57 26.06 -0.86
CA MET A 267 -14.72 25.90 -2.30
C MET A 267 -16.08 26.44 -2.78
N PRO A 268 -16.08 27.36 -3.75
CA PRO A 268 -17.29 28.04 -4.19
C PRO A 268 -18.22 27.13 -4.99
N ASN A 269 -17.68 26.15 -5.72
CA ASN A 269 -18.47 25.27 -6.59
C ASN A 269 -17.71 24.01 -7.02
N ASN A 270 -18.43 23.07 -7.64
CA ASN A 270 -17.85 21.84 -8.21
C ASN A 270 -16.88 22.09 -9.39
N GLY A 271 -16.94 23.27 -10.02
CA GLY A 271 -16.03 23.66 -11.09
C GLY A 271 -14.59 23.80 -10.61
N ALA A 272 -14.38 24.28 -9.38
CA ALA A 272 -13.07 24.41 -8.77
C ALA A 272 -12.39 23.02 -8.60
N TYR A 273 -13.15 22.01 -8.16
CA TYR A 273 -12.65 20.62 -8.07
C TYR A 273 -12.23 20.09 -9.45
N LYS A 274 -13.12 20.21 -10.45
CA LYS A 274 -12.84 19.73 -11.81
C LYS A 274 -11.65 20.46 -12.44
N GLY A 275 -11.64 21.79 -12.35
CA GLY A 275 -10.56 22.60 -12.90
C GLY A 275 -9.20 22.26 -12.31
N SER A 276 -9.10 22.14 -10.98
CA SER A 276 -7.86 21.77 -10.30
C SER A 276 -7.38 20.39 -10.70
N VAL A 277 -8.29 19.38 -10.74
CA VAL A 277 -7.93 18.02 -11.14
C VAL A 277 -7.45 17.96 -12.58
N TYR A 278 -8.13 18.65 -13.52
CA TYR A 278 -7.70 18.69 -14.93
C TYR A 278 -6.34 19.36 -15.09
N LEU A 279 -6.10 20.50 -14.42
CA LEU A 279 -4.82 21.18 -14.47
C LEU A 279 -3.69 20.32 -13.91
N VAL A 280 -3.88 19.76 -12.73
CA VAL A 280 -2.86 18.90 -12.10
C VAL A 280 -2.59 17.66 -12.95
N THR A 281 -3.63 17.04 -13.54
CA THR A 281 -3.46 15.90 -14.45
C THR A 281 -2.69 16.31 -15.70
N LEU A 282 -2.98 17.46 -16.28
CA LEU A 282 -2.27 17.97 -17.44
C LEU A 282 -0.78 18.19 -17.12
N PHE A 283 -0.46 18.83 -15.97
CA PHE A 283 0.92 19.01 -15.55
C PHE A 283 1.64 17.68 -15.32
N ALA A 284 0.99 16.72 -14.64
CA ALA A 284 1.54 15.41 -14.40
C ALA A 284 1.82 14.62 -15.71
N LEU A 285 0.93 14.76 -16.70
CA LEU A 285 1.14 14.18 -18.02
C LEU A 285 2.30 14.84 -18.75
N LEU A 286 2.39 16.16 -18.73
CA LEU A 286 3.51 16.90 -19.34
C LEU A 286 4.85 16.52 -18.70
N GLU A 287 4.91 16.39 -17.39
CA GLU A 287 6.11 15.99 -16.65
C GLU A 287 6.52 14.54 -16.97
N SER A 288 5.56 13.67 -17.24
CA SER A 288 5.81 12.26 -17.57
C SER A 288 6.34 12.02 -18.99
N LEU A 289 6.30 13.03 -19.87
CA LEU A 289 6.79 12.91 -21.24
C LEU A 289 8.33 12.99 -21.28
N PRO A 290 9.01 11.98 -21.90
CA PRO A 290 10.46 12.01 -22.06
C PRO A 290 10.87 13.23 -22.90
N GLY A 291 11.66 14.12 -22.31
CA GLY A 291 12.14 15.37 -22.95
C GLY A 291 11.62 16.65 -22.33
N LEU A 292 10.44 16.68 -21.71
CA LEU A 292 9.96 17.83 -20.94
C LEU A 292 10.44 17.84 -19.48
N SER A 293 10.80 16.69 -18.93
CA SER A 293 11.48 16.56 -17.63
C SER A 293 12.84 17.29 -17.59
N SER A 294 13.42 17.61 -18.75
CA SER A 294 14.65 18.42 -18.88
C SER A 294 14.40 19.93 -18.81
N LEU A 295 13.16 20.38 -18.97
CA LEU A 295 12.77 21.79 -18.91
C LEU A 295 12.49 22.23 -17.47
N GLY A 296 13.51 22.19 -16.61
CA GLY A 296 13.67 23.04 -15.42
C GLY A 296 12.56 23.13 -14.36
N PHE A 297 11.31 22.82 -14.66
CA PHE A 297 10.21 22.87 -13.71
C PHE A 297 10.28 21.72 -12.69
N ALA A 298 10.69 20.54 -13.09
CA ALA A 298 10.89 19.39 -12.19
C ALA A 298 12.07 19.63 -11.23
N LYS A 299 13.12 20.36 -11.66
CA LYS A 299 14.27 20.73 -10.81
C LYS A 299 13.98 21.82 -9.78
N ALA A 300 12.88 22.56 -9.94
CA ALA A 300 12.49 23.63 -9.00
C ALA A 300 11.61 23.11 -7.85
N ILE A 301 11.11 21.86 -7.92
CA ILE A 301 10.22 21.25 -6.93
C ILE A 301 10.90 20.04 -6.24
N VAL A 302 11.98 19.52 -6.78
CA VAL A 302 12.87 18.51 -6.19
C VAL A 302 14.15 19.18 -5.68
#